data_c36dfe31cd7e99dfb4e74827e863efc2
#
_entry.id   c36dfe31cd7e99dfb4e74827e863efc2
#
_cell.length_a   1.000
_cell.length_b   1.000
_cell.length_c   1.000
_cell.angle_alpha   90.00
_cell.angle_beta   90.00
_cell.angle_gamma   90.00
#
_symmetry.space_group_name_H-M   'P 1'
#
loop_
_entity.id
_entity.type
_entity.pdbx_description
1 polymer ?
#
loop_
_entity_poly.entity_id
_entity_poly.type
_entity_poly.pdbx_seq_one_letter_code
_entity_poly.pdbx_strand_id
1 'polypeptide(L)'
;DARAALTALIGGDRLASRNEIRKLALYAQGKDRIELADVMAVVADASEQALDGVIDAAFAGETRDVETEFGKARGGGSSPAAIVSASIRQVANLHKMKLAVDGGDSIDFAMMRGAPPVHFTRKKPVEAALRAWTPPRLLRAMAQLAEASLDMRRNAALAEAIAQRTLLSIAVSARRREN
;
A
#
# COMPACT_ATOMS: atom_id res chain seq x y z
N ASP A 1 -17.22 -1.30 22.32
CA ASP A 1 -17.05 0.03 22.90
C ASP A 1 -15.94 0.78 22.14
N ALA A 2 -16.27 1.94 21.59
CA ALA A 2 -15.37 2.78 20.80
C ALA A 2 -14.02 3.07 21.51
N ARG A 3 -14.06 3.34 22.81
CA ARG A 3 -12.85 3.62 23.60
C ARG A 3 -11.93 2.40 23.71
N ALA A 4 -12.46 1.22 23.93
CA ALA A 4 -11.70 -0.01 24.01
C ALA A 4 -11.05 -0.34 22.65
N ALA A 5 -11.81 -0.19 21.55
CA ALA A 5 -11.29 -0.37 20.21
C ALA A 5 -10.16 0.63 19.89
N LEU A 6 -10.35 1.92 20.20
CA LEU A 6 -9.31 2.94 19.99
C LEU A 6 -8.06 2.61 20.81
N THR A 7 -8.19 2.21 22.08
CA THR A 7 -7.04 1.87 22.93
C THR A 7 -6.25 0.67 22.40
N ALA A 8 -6.95 -0.32 21.83
CA ALA A 8 -6.31 -1.49 21.23
C ALA A 8 -5.58 -1.17 19.90
N LEU A 9 -6.01 -0.12 19.20
CA LEU A 9 -5.49 0.28 17.90
C LEU A 9 -4.39 1.35 17.99
N ILE A 10 -4.34 2.09 19.10
CA ILE A 10 -3.28 3.06 19.38
C ILE A 10 -2.02 2.30 19.82
N GLY A 11 -0.96 2.38 19.01
CA GLY A 11 0.34 1.79 19.29
C GLY A 11 1.11 2.52 20.39
N GLY A 12 2.32 2.01 20.73
CA GLY A 12 3.17 2.58 21.78
C GLY A 12 3.84 3.93 21.44
N ASP A 13 3.74 4.40 20.20
CA ASP A 13 4.27 5.71 19.81
C ASP A 13 3.27 6.83 20.16
N ARG A 14 3.73 7.74 21.05
CA ARG A 14 2.94 8.87 21.55
C ARG A 14 2.52 9.86 20.44
N LEU A 15 3.40 10.14 19.47
CA LEU A 15 3.11 11.07 18.38
C LEU A 15 2.10 10.47 17.41
N ALA A 16 2.28 9.22 17.03
CA ALA A 16 1.34 8.49 16.20
C ALA A 16 -0.04 8.41 16.86
N SER A 17 -0.09 8.01 18.14
CA SER A 17 -1.33 7.93 18.93
C SER A 17 -2.07 9.25 19.00
N ARG A 18 -1.34 10.36 19.22
CA ARG A 18 -1.93 11.71 19.26
C ARG A 18 -2.50 12.12 17.91
N ASN A 19 -1.84 11.78 16.82
CA ASN A 19 -2.33 12.07 15.47
C ASN A 19 -3.60 11.28 15.14
N GLU A 20 -3.67 10.00 15.51
CA GLU A 20 -4.88 9.17 15.30
C GLU A 20 -6.08 9.71 16.11
N ILE A 21 -5.86 10.09 17.38
CA ILE A 21 -6.90 10.73 18.19
C ILE A 21 -7.36 12.05 17.55
N ARG A 22 -6.43 12.84 17.01
CA ARG A 22 -6.77 14.12 16.36
C ARG A 22 -7.56 13.92 15.07
N LYS A 23 -7.22 12.93 14.25
CA LYS A 23 -7.99 12.54 13.06
C LYS A 23 -9.40 12.11 13.45
N LEU A 24 -9.52 11.24 14.46
CA LEU A 24 -10.83 10.79 14.95
C LEU A 24 -11.68 11.96 15.47
N ALA A 25 -11.08 12.89 16.20
CA ALA A 25 -11.78 14.09 16.67
C ALA A 25 -12.28 14.97 15.52
N LEU A 26 -11.48 15.12 14.44
CA LEU A 26 -11.87 15.82 13.23
C LEU A 26 -12.98 15.10 12.46
N TYR A 27 -12.85 13.78 12.32
CA TYR A 27 -13.85 12.96 11.64
C TYR A 27 -15.22 12.99 12.36
N ALA A 28 -15.20 13.00 13.69
CA ALA A 28 -16.39 13.02 14.51
C ALA A 28 -16.89 14.45 14.82
N GLN A 29 -16.33 15.47 14.19
CA GLN A 29 -16.73 16.85 14.43
C GLN A 29 -18.21 17.06 14.11
N GLY A 30 -18.95 17.59 15.07
CA GLY A 30 -20.42 17.77 14.96
C GLY A 30 -21.26 16.58 15.39
N LYS A 31 -20.64 15.49 15.86
CA LYS A 31 -21.33 14.37 16.49
C LYS A 31 -21.31 14.50 18.01
N ASP A 32 -22.42 14.22 18.66
CA ASP A 32 -22.52 14.23 20.13
C ASP A 32 -21.72 13.09 20.78
N ARG A 33 -21.43 12.04 20.02
CA ARG A 33 -20.77 10.84 20.51
C ARG A 33 -19.94 10.20 19.40
N ILE A 34 -18.75 9.71 19.77
CA ILE A 34 -17.90 8.87 18.90
C ILE A 34 -18.32 7.41 19.08
N GLU A 35 -18.72 6.78 17.98
CA GLU A 35 -19.14 5.38 17.96
C GLU A 35 -18.00 4.48 17.47
N LEU A 36 -18.16 3.16 17.67
CA LEU A 36 -17.21 2.17 17.21
C LEU A 36 -16.98 2.25 15.68
N ALA A 37 -18.06 2.52 14.94
CA ALA A 37 -17.97 2.70 13.48
C ALA A 37 -17.06 3.86 13.06
N ASP A 38 -17.03 4.97 13.82
CA ASP A 38 -16.17 6.11 13.55
C ASP A 38 -14.69 5.76 13.78
N VAL A 39 -14.41 5.04 14.87
CA VAL A 39 -13.05 4.53 15.15
C VAL A 39 -12.58 3.59 14.05
N MET A 40 -13.41 2.65 13.65
CA MET A 40 -13.08 1.68 12.60
C MET A 40 -12.87 2.35 11.25
N ALA A 41 -13.64 3.38 10.90
CA ALA A 41 -13.46 4.13 9.65
C ALA A 41 -12.12 4.86 9.60
N VAL A 42 -11.75 5.58 10.67
CA VAL A 42 -10.48 6.31 10.75
C VAL A 42 -9.27 5.36 10.73
N VAL A 43 -9.37 4.23 11.43
CA VAL A 43 -8.30 3.22 11.46
C VAL A 43 -8.15 2.51 10.12
N ALA A 44 -9.26 2.20 9.45
CA ALA A 44 -9.22 1.60 8.12
C ALA A 44 -8.52 2.53 7.12
N ASP A 45 -8.83 3.83 7.14
CA ASP A 45 -8.20 4.85 6.29
C ASP A 45 -6.69 4.96 6.57
N ALA A 46 -6.28 5.02 7.84
CA ALA A 46 -4.87 5.07 8.21
C ALA A 46 -4.09 3.81 7.80
N SER A 47 -4.72 2.64 7.94
CA SER A 47 -4.14 1.36 7.50
C SER A 47 -4.01 1.30 5.99
N GLU A 48 -5.00 1.77 5.25
CA GLU A 48 -4.97 1.82 3.78
C GLU A 48 -3.89 2.77 3.28
N GLN A 49 -3.77 3.96 3.87
CA GLN A 49 -2.69 4.91 3.53
C GLN A 49 -1.29 4.35 3.82
N ALA A 50 -1.12 3.63 4.93
CA ALA A 50 0.16 2.98 5.26
C ALA A 50 0.51 1.87 4.27
N LEU A 51 -0.48 1.09 3.81
CA LEU A 51 -0.28 0.10 2.74
C LEU A 51 0.09 0.77 1.42
N ASP A 52 -0.59 1.85 1.07
CA ASP A 52 -0.31 2.60 -0.15
C ASP A 52 1.13 3.13 -0.19
N GLY A 53 1.65 3.64 0.92
CA GLY A 53 3.01 4.15 1.02
C GLY A 53 4.07 3.10 0.65
N VAL A 54 4.01 1.92 1.25
CA VAL A 54 4.99 0.86 0.97
C VAL A 54 4.85 0.30 -0.45
N ILE A 55 3.62 0.20 -0.96
CA ILE A 55 3.36 -0.31 -2.31
C ILE A 55 3.86 0.68 -3.36
N ASP A 56 3.56 1.95 -3.19
CA ASP A 56 3.97 3.01 -4.11
C ASP A 56 5.49 3.14 -4.15
N ALA A 57 6.18 3.10 -3.00
CA ALA A 57 7.64 3.08 -2.93
C ALA A 57 8.23 1.88 -3.69
N ALA A 58 7.65 0.68 -3.54
CA ALA A 58 8.12 -0.51 -4.21
C ALA A 58 7.99 -0.41 -5.74
N PHE A 59 6.83 0.01 -6.25
CA PHE A 59 6.59 0.09 -7.69
C PHE A 59 7.21 1.33 -8.35
N ALA A 60 7.45 2.42 -7.61
CA ALA A 60 8.21 3.57 -8.09
C ALA A 60 9.74 3.35 -8.08
N GLY A 61 10.22 2.27 -7.45
CA GLY A 61 11.66 1.95 -7.37
C GLY A 61 12.40 2.67 -6.25
N GLU A 62 11.71 3.18 -5.25
CA GLU A 62 12.26 3.93 -4.12
C GLU A 62 12.72 3.00 -2.99
N THR A 63 13.83 2.28 -3.22
CA THR A 63 14.29 1.19 -2.34
C THR A 63 14.51 1.60 -0.87
N ARG A 64 14.92 2.85 -0.60
CA ARG A 64 15.10 3.37 0.77
C ARG A 64 13.76 3.54 1.48
N ASP A 65 12.77 4.01 0.73
CA ASP A 65 11.45 4.28 1.28
C ASP A 65 10.66 3.00 1.53
N VAL A 66 10.91 1.92 0.76
CA VAL A 66 10.30 0.60 1.01
C VAL A 66 10.52 0.14 2.44
N GLU A 67 11.73 0.24 2.98
CA GLU A 67 12.02 -0.20 4.36
C GLU A 67 11.30 0.68 5.39
N THR A 68 11.35 1.99 5.20
CA THR A 68 10.71 2.95 6.09
C THR A 68 9.19 2.78 6.10
N GLU A 69 8.57 2.72 4.92
CA GLU A 69 7.13 2.59 4.78
C GLU A 69 6.64 1.19 5.21
N PHE A 70 7.44 0.13 4.96
CA PHE A 70 7.14 -1.20 5.48
C PHE A 70 7.12 -1.20 7.00
N GLY A 71 8.12 -0.58 7.65
CA GLY A 71 8.15 -0.43 9.10
C GLY A 71 6.95 0.33 9.65
N LYS A 72 6.53 1.42 8.99
CA LYS A 72 5.33 2.19 9.35
C LYS A 72 4.05 1.35 9.24
N ALA A 73 3.88 0.62 8.13
CA ALA A 73 2.72 -0.25 7.92
C ALA A 73 2.65 -1.35 8.99
N ARG A 74 3.80 -1.95 9.34
CA ARG A 74 3.89 -2.95 10.41
C ARG A 74 3.59 -2.36 11.78
N GLY A 75 4.16 -1.20 12.09
CA GLY A 75 3.89 -0.46 13.32
C GLY A 75 2.43 -0.02 13.46
N GLY A 76 1.74 0.23 12.34
CA GLY A 76 0.30 0.50 12.25
C GLY A 76 -0.59 -0.75 12.29
N GLY A 77 -0.02 -1.96 12.50
CA GLY A 77 -0.76 -3.19 12.66
C GLY A 77 -1.03 -3.97 11.36
N SER A 78 -0.56 -3.50 10.20
CA SER A 78 -0.71 -4.23 8.94
C SER A 78 0.10 -5.52 8.96
N SER A 79 -0.51 -6.66 8.67
CA SER A 79 0.21 -7.93 8.57
C SER A 79 1.04 -8.01 7.27
N PRO A 80 2.15 -8.78 7.24
CA PRO A 80 2.90 -9.03 6.00
C PRO A 80 2.02 -9.57 4.87
N ALA A 81 1.06 -10.41 5.20
CA ALA A 81 0.10 -10.97 4.25
C ALA A 81 -0.83 -9.89 3.67
N ALA A 82 -1.28 -8.92 4.48
CA ALA A 82 -2.08 -7.79 4.02
C ALA A 82 -1.29 -6.92 3.04
N ILE A 83 -0.02 -6.61 3.35
CA ILE A 83 0.87 -5.82 2.49
C ILE A 83 1.06 -6.52 1.13
N VAL A 84 1.38 -7.81 1.12
CA VAL A 84 1.58 -8.58 -0.13
C VAL A 84 0.28 -8.69 -0.91
N SER A 85 -0.86 -8.93 -0.25
CA SER A 85 -2.17 -8.99 -0.92
C SER A 85 -2.55 -7.65 -1.56
N ALA A 86 -2.30 -6.53 -0.89
CA ALA A 86 -2.51 -5.21 -1.45
C ALA A 86 -1.57 -4.92 -2.63
N SER A 87 -0.32 -5.38 -2.56
CA SER A 87 0.65 -5.28 -3.67
C SER A 87 0.20 -6.09 -4.90
N ILE A 88 -0.40 -7.28 -4.71
CA ILE A 88 -0.98 -8.08 -5.81
C ILE A 88 -2.12 -7.32 -6.48
N ARG A 89 -3.02 -6.68 -5.71
CA ARG A 89 -4.09 -5.86 -6.29
C ARG A 89 -3.53 -4.67 -7.07
N GLN A 90 -2.52 -4.00 -6.51
CA GLN A 90 -1.89 -2.85 -7.17
C GLN A 90 -1.19 -3.23 -8.47
N VAL A 91 -0.42 -4.33 -8.51
CA VAL A 91 0.26 -4.74 -9.76
C VAL A 91 -0.74 -5.12 -10.85
N ALA A 92 -1.88 -5.73 -10.48
CA ALA A 92 -2.95 -6.01 -11.43
C ALA A 92 -3.58 -4.73 -11.99
N ASN A 93 -3.79 -3.71 -11.14
CA ASN A 93 -4.29 -2.42 -11.56
C ASN A 93 -3.27 -1.67 -12.45
N LEU A 94 -1.99 -1.65 -12.06
CA LEU A 94 -0.90 -1.09 -12.87
C LEU A 94 -0.81 -1.77 -14.25
N HIS A 95 -0.97 -3.09 -14.31
CA HIS A 95 -0.93 -3.83 -15.57
C HIS A 95 -2.08 -3.41 -16.50
N LYS A 96 -3.30 -3.28 -15.98
CA LYS A 96 -4.45 -2.80 -16.76
C LYS A 96 -4.25 -1.36 -17.26
N MET A 97 -3.81 -0.46 -16.37
CA MET A 97 -3.53 0.92 -16.75
C MET A 97 -2.40 1.00 -17.78
N LYS A 98 -1.36 0.18 -17.64
CA LYS A 98 -0.24 0.16 -18.60
C LYS A 98 -0.66 -0.32 -19.98
N LEU A 99 -1.51 -1.34 -20.07
CA LEU A 99 -2.08 -1.79 -21.36
C LEU A 99 -2.91 -0.69 -22.02
N ALA A 100 -3.69 0.08 -21.25
CA ALA A 100 -4.46 1.21 -21.77
C ALA A 100 -3.52 2.32 -22.31
N VAL A 101 -2.45 2.65 -21.56
CA VAL A 101 -1.45 3.63 -22.01
C VAL A 101 -0.72 3.17 -23.27
N ASP A 102 -0.32 1.90 -23.34
CA ASP A 102 0.35 1.34 -24.52
C ASP A 102 -0.63 1.24 -25.71
N GLY A 103 -1.96 1.21 -25.46
CA GLY A 103 -3.02 1.28 -26.44
C GLY A 103 -3.37 2.71 -26.90
N GLY A 104 -2.70 3.75 -26.37
CA GLY A 104 -2.86 5.14 -26.79
C GLY A 104 -3.58 6.06 -25.78
N ASP A 105 -4.04 5.55 -24.64
CA ASP A 105 -4.60 6.40 -23.59
C ASP A 105 -3.52 7.27 -22.95
N SER A 106 -3.87 8.47 -22.50
CA SER A 106 -2.97 9.25 -21.67
C SER A 106 -2.84 8.61 -20.27
N ILE A 107 -1.70 8.82 -19.62
CA ILE A 107 -1.47 8.30 -18.25
C ILE A 107 -2.54 8.82 -17.28
N ASP A 108 -2.89 10.11 -17.36
CA ASP A 108 -3.95 10.69 -16.51
C ASP A 108 -5.31 10.03 -16.73
N PHE A 109 -5.67 9.73 -17.97
CA PHE A 109 -6.92 9.07 -18.31
C PHE A 109 -6.93 7.61 -17.80
N ALA A 110 -5.83 6.89 -17.99
CA ALA A 110 -5.68 5.54 -17.49
C ALA A 110 -5.77 5.48 -15.95
N MET A 111 -5.17 6.44 -15.24
CA MET A 111 -5.26 6.54 -13.77
C MET A 111 -6.67 6.87 -13.28
N MET A 112 -7.39 7.73 -14.00
CA MET A 112 -8.78 8.07 -13.67
C MET A 112 -9.73 6.88 -13.85
N ARG A 113 -9.49 6.03 -14.85
CA ARG A 113 -10.26 4.81 -15.14
C ARG A 113 -9.79 3.58 -14.38
N GLY A 114 -8.75 3.69 -13.56
CA GLY A 114 -8.29 2.63 -12.69
C GLY A 114 -9.42 2.09 -11.78
N ALA A 115 -9.32 0.86 -11.35
CA ALA A 115 -10.30 0.24 -10.46
C ALA A 115 -9.62 -0.27 -9.18
N PRO A 116 -9.61 0.51 -8.09
CA PRO A 116 -10.20 1.86 -7.94
C PRO A 116 -9.44 2.96 -8.70
N PRO A 117 -10.07 4.13 -8.94
CA PRO A 117 -9.37 5.30 -9.47
C PRO A 117 -8.21 5.72 -8.56
N VAL A 118 -7.14 6.20 -9.17
CA VAL A 118 -5.95 6.61 -8.42
C VAL A 118 -6.23 7.90 -7.65
N HIS A 119 -6.12 7.84 -6.32
CA HIS A 119 -6.28 9.02 -5.48
C HIS A 119 -5.21 10.08 -5.81
N PHE A 120 -5.56 11.37 -5.69
CA PHE A 120 -4.69 12.47 -6.10
C PHE A 120 -3.31 12.47 -5.39
N THR A 121 -3.23 12.01 -4.14
CA THR A 121 -1.98 11.90 -3.39
C THR A 121 -1.02 10.86 -3.97
N ARG A 122 -1.56 9.85 -4.66
CA ARG A 122 -0.81 8.74 -5.26
C ARG A 122 -0.44 8.95 -6.73
N LYS A 123 -0.88 10.06 -7.34
CA LYS A 123 -0.63 10.30 -8.77
C LYS A 123 0.84 10.21 -9.15
N LYS A 124 1.73 10.88 -8.41
CA LYS A 124 3.18 10.89 -8.72
C LYS A 124 3.82 9.50 -8.70
N PRO A 125 3.72 8.71 -7.62
CA PRO A 125 4.32 7.37 -7.59
C PRO A 125 3.69 6.42 -8.60
N VAL A 126 2.38 6.47 -8.84
CA VAL A 126 1.73 5.64 -9.86
C VAL A 126 2.16 6.03 -11.27
N GLU A 127 2.27 7.31 -11.57
CA GLU A 127 2.82 7.80 -12.85
C GLU A 127 4.26 7.32 -13.05
N ALA A 128 5.11 7.41 -12.02
CA ALA A 128 6.49 6.90 -12.05
C ALA A 128 6.50 5.39 -12.34
N ALA A 129 5.62 4.62 -11.69
CA ALA A 129 5.46 3.20 -11.96
C ALA A 129 5.03 2.93 -13.41
N LEU A 130 4.02 3.62 -13.93
CA LEU A 130 3.54 3.44 -15.32
C LEU A 130 4.63 3.76 -16.37
N ARG A 131 5.56 4.65 -16.05
CA ARG A 131 6.72 4.96 -16.92
C ARG A 131 7.86 3.95 -16.79
N ALA A 132 8.05 3.35 -15.59
CA ALA A 132 9.14 2.43 -15.31
C ALA A 132 8.86 0.99 -15.75
N TRP A 133 7.59 0.60 -15.76
CA TRP A 133 7.19 -0.79 -15.97
C TRP A 133 6.65 -1.04 -17.39
N THR A 134 6.96 -2.23 -17.90
CA THR A 134 6.33 -2.81 -19.10
C THR A 134 5.36 -3.91 -18.71
N PRO A 135 4.33 -4.24 -19.54
CA PRO A 135 3.39 -5.30 -19.20
C PRO A 135 4.04 -6.65 -18.86
N PRO A 136 5.07 -7.14 -19.60
CA PRO A 136 5.74 -8.39 -19.23
C PRO A 136 6.45 -8.33 -17.87
N ARG A 137 7.02 -7.17 -17.50
CA ARG A 137 7.67 -7.00 -16.19
C ARG A 137 6.65 -6.96 -15.05
N LEU A 138 5.48 -6.34 -15.27
CA LEU A 138 4.39 -6.37 -14.28
C LEU A 138 3.86 -7.79 -14.07
N LEU A 139 3.76 -8.62 -15.12
CA LEU A 139 3.39 -10.02 -14.99
C LEU A 139 4.42 -10.81 -14.17
N ARG A 140 5.73 -10.56 -14.36
CA ARG A 140 6.79 -11.18 -13.54
C ARG A 140 6.69 -10.75 -12.07
N ALA A 141 6.44 -9.46 -11.81
CA ALA A 141 6.24 -8.97 -10.45
C ALA A 141 5.00 -9.59 -9.78
N MET A 142 3.92 -9.79 -10.54
CA MET A 142 2.71 -10.46 -10.07
C MET A 142 3.01 -11.92 -9.67
N ALA A 143 3.73 -12.66 -10.51
CA ALA A 143 4.14 -14.03 -10.21
C ALA A 143 5.02 -14.10 -8.95
N GLN A 144 5.99 -13.19 -8.81
CA GLN A 144 6.85 -13.09 -7.64
C GLN A 144 6.07 -12.81 -6.34
N LEU A 145 5.06 -11.93 -6.38
CA LEU A 145 4.19 -11.67 -5.24
C LEU A 145 3.30 -12.86 -4.89
N ALA A 146 2.80 -13.58 -5.89
CA ALA A 146 2.00 -14.78 -5.68
C ALA A 146 2.83 -15.89 -5.02
N GLU A 147 4.08 -16.10 -5.47
CA GLU A 147 5.04 -17.03 -4.85
C GLU A 147 5.34 -16.62 -3.40
N ALA A 148 5.65 -15.35 -3.15
CA ALA A 148 5.87 -14.84 -1.80
C ALA A 148 4.66 -15.07 -0.88
N SER A 149 3.43 -14.88 -1.39
CA SER A 149 2.20 -15.16 -0.66
C SER A 149 2.08 -16.64 -0.27
N LEU A 150 2.51 -17.56 -1.13
CA LEU A 150 2.53 -19.00 -0.85
C LEU A 150 3.61 -19.34 0.18
N ASP A 151 4.81 -18.77 0.02
CA ASP A 151 5.94 -19.03 0.92
C ASP A 151 5.69 -18.52 2.34
N MET A 152 5.04 -17.36 2.50
CA MET A 152 4.64 -16.85 3.80
C MET A 152 3.67 -17.79 4.54
N ARG A 153 2.76 -18.46 3.80
CA ARG A 153 1.84 -19.46 4.40
C ARG A 153 2.58 -20.73 4.85
N ARG A 154 3.60 -21.13 4.11
CA ARG A 154 4.43 -22.31 4.43
C ARG A 154 5.41 -22.02 5.57
N ASN A 155 5.90 -20.79 5.67
CA ASN A 155 6.94 -20.36 6.59
C ASN A 155 6.49 -19.12 7.39
N ALA A 156 5.48 -19.28 8.24
CA ALA A 156 4.87 -18.18 8.97
C ALA A 156 5.87 -17.36 9.81
N ALA A 157 6.88 -18.01 10.38
CA ALA A 157 7.95 -17.35 11.15
C ALA A 157 8.83 -16.40 10.29
N LEU A 158 8.88 -16.62 8.98
CA LEU A 158 9.66 -15.82 8.03
C LEU A 158 8.79 -14.85 7.21
N ALA A 159 7.49 -14.79 7.47
CA ALA A 159 6.54 -14.04 6.65
C ALA A 159 6.94 -12.57 6.46
N GLU A 160 7.43 -11.91 7.50
CA GLU A 160 7.88 -10.52 7.43
C GLU A 160 9.11 -10.35 6.53
N ALA A 161 10.13 -11.19 6.72
CA ALA A 161 11.35 -11.16 5.91
C ALA A 161 11.07 -11.48 4.43
N ILE A 162 10.16 -12.44 4.15
CA ILE A 162 9.74 -12.77 2.79
C ILE A 162 9.05 -11.59 2.14
N ALA A 163 8.08 -10.96 2.81
CA ALA A 163 7.35 -9.81 2.29
C ALA A 163 8.29 -8.64 1.99
N GLN A 164 9.14 -8.24 2.95
CA GLN A 164 10.07 -7.14 2.81
C GLN A 164 11.07 -7.38 1.68
N ARG A 165 11.70 -8.56 1.63
CA ARG A 165 12.63 -8.94 0.55
C ARG A 165 11.96 -8.88 -0.82
N THR A 166 10.71 -9.34 -0.93
CA THR A 166 9.97 -9.35 -2.19
C THR A 166 9.71 -7.92 -2.67
N LEU A 167 9.26 -7.03 -1.79
CA LEU A 167 9.01 -5.63 -2.14
C LEU A 167 10.29 -4.88 -2.52
N LEU A 168 11.40 -5.13 -1.82
CA LEU A 168 12.71 -4.59 -2.20
C LEU A 168 13.16 -5.10 -3.57
N SER A 169 12.97 -6.39 -3.87
CA SER A 169 13.27 -6.95 -5.19
C SER A 169 12.45 -6.30 -6.30
N ILE A 170 11.17 -6.01 -6.05
CA ILE A 170 10.31 -5.27 -6.98
C ILE A 170 10.84 -3.86 -7.18
N ALA A 171 11.22 -3.14 -6.12
CA ALA A 171 11.77 -1.80 -6.22
C ALA A 171 13.09 -1.77 -7.02
N VAL A 172 13.98 -2.73 -6.79
CA VAL A 172 15.21 -2.89 -7.60
C VAL A 172 14.87 -3.15 -9.06
N SER A 173 13.86 -3.99 -9.32
CA SER A 173 13.40 -4.26 -10.68
C SER A 173 12.85 -3.00 -11.35
N ALA A 174 12.07 -2.17 -10.66
CA ALA A 174 11.53 -0.92 -11.19
C ALA A 174 12.64 0.04 -11.68
N ARG A 175 13.80 0.07 -11.01
CA ARG A 175 14.94 0.93 -11.37
C ARG A 175 15.71 0.46 -12.60
N ARG A 176 15.67 -0.83 -12.90
CA ARG A 176 16.36 -1.38 -14.07
C ARG A 176 15.58 -1.01 -15.33
N ARG A 177 16.07 -0.03 -16.09
CA ARG A 177 15.62 0.19 -17.46
C ARG A 177 16.18 -0.95 -18.31
N GLU A 178 15.31 -1.69 -19.01
CA GLU A 178 15.81 -2.54 -20.11
C GLU A 178 16.32 -1.60 -21.20
N ASN A 179 17.63 -1.67 -21.47
CA ASN A 179 18.24 -1.12 -22.68
C ASN A 179 17.82 -1.97 -23.87
#